data_077e7a8e513ce24916150ca3937b5bbd
#
_entry.id   077e7a8e513ce24916150ca3937b5bbd
#
_cell.length_a   1.000
_cell.length_b   1.000
_cell.length_c   1.000
_cell.angle_alpha   90.00
_cell.angle_beta   90.00
_cell.angle_gamma   90.00
#
_symmetry.space_group_name_H-M   'P 1'
#
loop_
_entity.id
_entity.type
_entity.pdbx_description
1 polymer ?
#
loop_
_entity_poly.entity_id
_entity_poly.type
_entity_poly.pdbx_seq_one_letter_code
_entity_poly.pdbx_strand_id
1 'polypeptide(L)'
;MVDKFVKKPGICVFLLLACSMSCEKRAAKMDTSSLPHAEAAAARVSPTLEEALAEKNLQIGDKVFIRAFKEEKMLEFFIENRVTGRFELFRSYPIAAASGTLGPKLAEGDRQVPEGFYSVPPSAMNPNSRFHLAFNIGYPNALDRSLKRTGSAIMIHGDQVSIGCLAMTDEVIEEIYTLCTAAHSGGQAAFAVHIFPFRMTPQRLDLEKNSKWHAHWSNLKQGYDHFEENRRAPCVTAKSGFYHFEAAE
;
A
#
# COMPACT_ATOMS: atom_id res chain seq x y z
N MET A 1 -12.46 84.85 -44.81
CA MET A 1 -11.60 83.69 -45.17
C MET A 1 -11.60 82.80 -43.94
N VAL A 2 -11.97 81.58 -44.09
CA VAL A 2 -12.62 80.72 -43.09
C VAL A 2 -11.58 80.04 -42.21
N ASP A 3 -11.67 80.34 -40.92
CA ASP A 3 -10.93 79.57 -39.88
C ASP A 3 -11.63 78.25 -39.59
N LYS A 4 -10.89 77.13 -39.75
CA LYS A 4 -11.36 75.81 -39.35
C LYS A 4 -10.80 75.40 -37.96
N PHE A 5 -11.66 75.45 -36.98
CA PHE A 5 -11.41 74.86 -35.66
C PHE A 5 -11.40 73.29 -35.74
N VAL A 6 -10.25 72.72 -35.40
CA VAL A 6 -10.10 71.26 -35.24
C VAL A 6 -10.30 70.92 -33.74
N LYS A 7 -11.38 70.24 -33.39
CA LYS A 7 -11.61 69.64 -32.04
C LYS A 7 -10.79 68.39 -31.90
N LYS A 8 -9.95 68.34 -30.85
CA LYS A 8 -9.30 67.09 -30.37
C LYS A 8 -10.29 66.25 -29.59
N PRO A 9 -10.34 64.88 -29.80
CA PRO A 9 -11.15 64.01 -28.97
C PRO A 9 -10.41 63.67 -27.64
N GLY A 10 -11.11 63.82 -26.50
CA GLY A 10 -10.62 63.43 -25.19
C GLY A 10 -10.53 61.90 -25.05
N ILE A 11 -9.39 61.44 -24.58
CA ILE A 11 -9.16 60.06 -24.23
C ILE A 11 -9.80 59.80 -22.82
N CYS A 12 -10.87 59.01 -22.82
CA CYS A 12 -11.48 58.55 -21.61
C CYS A 12 -10.73 57.29 -21.15
N VAL A 13 -9.90 57.43 -20.13
CA VAL A 13 -9.22 56.29 -19.49
C VAL A 13 -10.21 55.59 -18.59
N PHE A 14 -10.74 54.43 -19.06
CA PHE A 14 -11.48 53.49 -18.21
C PHE A 14 -10.50 52.71 -17.33
N LEU A 15 -10.44 53.05 -16.07
CA LEU A 15 -9.79 52.23 -15.03
C LEU A 15 -10.63 50.98 -14.79
N LEU A 16 -10.22 49.84 -15.38
CA LEU A 16 -10.76 48.52 -15.05
C LEU A 16 -10.15 48.09 -13.72
N LEU A 17 -10.89 48.25 -12.63
CA LEU A 17 -10.62 47.56 -11.38
C LEU A 17 -10.91 46.06 -11.59
N ALA A 18 -9.85 45.29 -11.83
CA ALA A 18 -9.92 43.83 -11.74
C ALA A 18 -10.07 43.42 -10.26
N CYS A 19 -11.29 43.18 -9.85
CA CYS A 19 -11.60 42.57 -8.55
C CYS A 19 -11.26 41.07 -8.67
N SER A 20 -10.03 40.70 -8.28
CA SER A 20 -9.64 39.28 -8.12
C SER A 20 -10.35 38.71 -6.90
N MET A 21 -11.55 38.18 -7.09
CA MET A 21 -12.20 37.31 -6.11
C MET A 21 -11.42 36.00 -6.04
N SER A 22 -10.47 35.94 -5.11
CA SER A 22 -9.84 34.68 -4.68
C SER A 22 -10.94 33.83 -4.05
N CYS A 23 -11.46 32.88 -4.85
CA CYS A 23 -12.41 31.90 -4.35
C CYS A 23 -11.59 30.83 -3.60
N GLU A 24 -11.22 31.10 -2.35
CA GLU A 24 -10.79 30.07 -1.42
C GLU A 24 -11.96 29.13 -1.18
N LYS A 25 -11.96 28.01 -1.92
CA LYS A 25 -12.83 26.87 -1.60
C LYS A 25 -12.37 26.30 -0.27
N ARG A 26 -12.93 26.84 0.82
CA ARG A 26 -12.85 26.23 2.15
C ARG A 26 -13.59 24.90 2.05
N ALA A 27 -12.83 23.80 1.87
CA ALA A 27 -13.39 22.46 1.94
C ALA A 27 -14.12 22.34 3.29
N ALA A 28 -15.42 22.22 3.25
CA ALA A 28 -16.21 22.00 4.45
C ALA A 28 -15.76 20.68 5.05
N LYS A 29 -15.23 20.71 6.28
CA LYS A 29 -14.83 19.52 6.99
C LYS A 29 -16.09 18.68 7.22
N MET A 30 -16.19 17.54 6.53
CA MET A 30 -17.34 16.64 6.63
C MET A 30 -17.40 16.09 8.06
N ASP A 31 -18.56 16.18 8.71
CA ASP A 31 -18.78 15.56 10.02
C ASP A 31 -18.87 14.03 9.80
N THR A 32 -17.85 13.31 10.25
CA THR A 32 -17.74 11.85 10.14
C THR A 32 -18.13 11.13 11.42
N SER A 33 -18.60 11.84 12.43
CA SER A 33 -18.86 11.29 13.77
C SER A 33 -19.96 10.22 13.83
N SER A 34 -20.86 10.20 12.84
CA SER A 34 -21.96 9.22 12.73
C SER A 34 -21.65 8.04 11.80
N LEU A 35 -20.52 8.06 11.10
CA LEU A 35 -20.17 7.01 10.16
C LEU A 35 -19.53 5.79 10.86
N PRO A 36 -19.70 4.58 10.32
CA PRO A 36 -18.90 3.43 10.73
C PRO A 36 -17.41 3.73 10.69
N HIS A 37 -16.63 3.11 11.58
CA HIS A 37 -15.23 3.45 11.80
C HIS A 37 -14.38 3.48 10.53
N ALA A 38 -14.47 2.45 9.69
CA ALA A 38 -13.73 2.37 8.43
C ALA A 38 -14.19 3.41 7.40
N GLU A 39 -15.49 3.74 7.37
CA GLU A 39 -16.04 4.77 6.48
C GLU A 39 -15.60 6.17 6.92
N ALA A 40 -15.56 6.42 8.23
CA ALA A 40 -15.03 7.65 8.77
C ALA A 40 -13.53 7.83 8.45
N ALA A 41 -12.74 6.77 8.52
CA ALA A 41 -11.34 6.76 8.11
C ALA A 41 -11.21 7.07 6.61
N ALA A 42 -11.97 6.38 5.76
CA ALA A 42 -11.98 6.62 4.32
C ALA A 42 -12.35 8.06 3.97
N ALA A 43 -13.36 8.64 4.62
CA ALA A 43 -13.77 10.03 4.40
C ALA A 43 -12.67 11.05 4.77
N ARG A 44 -11.82 10.72 5.76
CA ARG A 44 -10.69 11.58 6.13
C ARG A 44 -9.57 11.57 5.11
N VAL A 45 -9.22 10.37 4.57
CA VAL A 45 -8.01 10.22 3.76
C VAL A 45 -8.27 10.28 2.25
N SER A 46 -9.50 9.99 1.78
CA SER A 46 -9.80 9.92 0.34
C SER A 46 -9.45 11.19 -0.44
N PRO A 47 -9.75 12.42 0.03
CA PRO A 47 -9.42 13.62 -0.75
C PRO A 47 -7.93 13.75 -1.05
N THR A 48 -7.06 13.50 -0.05
CA THR A 48 -5.60 13.56 -0.22
C THR A 48 -5.09 12.37 -1.04
N LEU A 49 -5.71 11.19 -0.91
CA LEU A 49 -5.36 10.02 -1.71
C LEU A 49 -5.71 10.21 -3.18
N GLU A 50 -6.90 10.76 -3.48
CA GLU A 50 -7.35 11.03 -4.86
C GLU A 50 -6.38 12.00 -5.57
N GLU A 51 -5.99 13.09 -4.89
CA GLU A 51 -5.02 14.04 -5.41
C GLU A 51 -3.66 13.38 -5.70
N ALA A 52 -3.09 12.66 -4.73
CA ALA A 52 -1.80 11.99 -4.86
C ALA A 52 -1.80 10.86 -5.91
N LEU A 53 -2.92 10.17 -6.09
CA LEU A 53 -3.09 9.16 -7.12
C LEU A 53 -3.19 9.76 -8.51
N ALA A 54 -3.94 10.86 -8.66
CA ALA A 54 -4.09 11.57 -9.93
C ALA A 54 -2.75 12.06 -10.48
N GLU A 55 -1.84 12.52 -9.62
CA GLU A 55 -0.46 12.91 -10.01
C GLU A 55 0.32 11.77 -10.69
N LYS A 56 -0.05 10.51 -10.40
CA LYS A 56 0.58 9.30 -10.95
C LYS A 56 -0.27 8.61 -12.01
N ASN A 57 -1.38 9.21 -12.44
CA ASN A 57 -2.38 8.59 -13.33
C ASN A 57 -2.95 7.26 -12.77
N LEU A 58 -3.12 7.18 -11.47
CA LEU A 58 -3.73 6.09 -10.73
C LEU A 58 -5.06 6.55 -10.13
N GLN A 59 -5.90 5.61 -9.70
CA GLN A 59 -7.23 5.91 -9.15
C GLN A 59 -7.54 5.05 -7.92
N ILE A 60 -8.38 5.55 -7.02
CA ILE A 60 -8.98 4.75 -5.96
C ILE A 60 -9.84 3.64 -6.61
N GLY A 61 -9.67 2.41 -6.13
CA GLY A 61 -10.35 1.23 -6.67
C GLY A 61 -9.56 0.46 -7.72
N ASP A 62 -8.40 0.96 -8.15
CA ASP A 62 -7.44 0.16 -8.91
C ASP A 62 -6.87 -0.97 -8.04
N LYS A 63 -6.43 -2.07 -8.68
CA LYS A 63 -5.87 -3.19 -7.94
C LYS A 63 -4.62 -2.79 -7.16
N VAL A 64 -4.47 -3.37 -5.97
CA VAL A 64 -3.37 -3.09 -5.05
C VAL A 64 -2.50 -4.32 -4.83
N PHE A 65 -1.24 -4.07 -4.49
CA PHE A 65 -0.24 -5.06 -4.10
C PHE A 65 0.63 -4.48 -2.99
N ILE A 66 0.96 -5.29 -1.99
CA ILE A 66 1.76 -4.88 -0.84
C ILE A 66 3.04 -5.70 -0.76
N ARG A 67 4.15 -5.02 -0.46
CA ARG A 67 5.44 -5.64 -0.20
C ARG A 67 6.06 -5.07 1.08
N ALA A 68 6.49 -5.92 1.99
CA ALA A 68 7.11 -5.50 3.25
C ALA A 68 8.52 -6.07 3.41
N PHE A 69 9.41 -5.29 4.01
CA PHE A 69 10.80 -5.64 4.31
C PHE A 69 11.05 -5.51 5.81
N LYS A 70 11.45 -6.62 6.45
CA LYS A 70 11.60 -6.68 7.90
C LYS A 70 12.81 -5.88 8.40
N GLU A 71 13.95 -5.99 7.70
CA GLU A 71 15.21 -5.31 8.09
C GLU A 71 15.07 -3.80 7.94
N GLU A 72 14.56 -3.35 6.81
CA GLU A 72 14.37 -1.92 6.50
C GLU A 72 13.18 -1.31 7.25
N LYS A 73 12.33 -2.14 7.87
CA LYS A 73 11.07 -1.73 8.48
C LYS A 73 10.24 -0.86 7.54
N MET A 74 10.05 -1.34 6.32
CA MET A 74 9.38 -0.59 5.26
C MET A 74 8.31 -1.44 4.61
N LEU A 75 7.15 -0.83 4.37
CA LEU A 75 6.07 -1.38 3.56
C LEU A 75 5.94 -0.54 2.30
N GLU A 76 6.03 -1.18 1.15
CA GLU A 76 5.79 -0.58 -0.17
C GLU A 76 4.38 -0.93 -0.64
N PHE A 77 3.64 0.09 -1.01
CA PHE A 77 2.27 -0.02 -1.50
C PHE A 77 2.23 0.31 -2.98
N PHE A 78 1.79 -0.64 -3.78
CA PHE A 78 1.71 -0.54 -5.23
C PHE A 78 0.26 -0.54 -5.68
N ILE A 79 -0.01 0.17 -6.78
CA ILE A 79 -1.31 0.25 -7.44
C ILE A 79 -1.13 -0.08 -8.91
N GLU A 80 -2.05 -0.87 -9.48
CA GLU A 80 -2.02 -1.24 -10.89
C GLU A 80 -2.42 -0.05 -11.77
N ASN A 81 -1.55 0.33 -12.67
CA ASN A 81 -1.90 1.27 -13.72
C ASN A 81 -2.76 0.57 -14.78
N ARG A 82 -4.00 1.03 -14.97
CA ARG A 82 -4.98 0.39 -15.88
C ARG A 82 -4.53 0.36 -17.33
N VAL A 83 -3.69 1.30 -17.75
CA VAL A 83 -3.22 1.40 -19.15
C VAL A 83 -2.14 0.35 -19.42
N THR A 84 -1.20 0.18 -18.48
CA THR A 84 -0.06 -0.72 -18.64
C THR A 84 -0.31 -2.11 -18.07
N GLY A 85 -1.28 -2.27 -17.17
CA GLY A 85 -1.51 -3.48 -16.39
C GLY A 85 -0.34 -3.83 -15.47
N ARG A 86 0.49 -2.82 -15.12
CA ARG A 86 1.66 -2.99 -14.25
C ARG A 86 1.44 -2.27 -12.93
N PHE A 87 1.95 -2.85 -11.86
CA PHE A 87 1.96 -2.23 -10.55
C PHE A 87 3.02 -1.12 -10.47
N GLU A 88 2.61 0.07 -10.11
CA GLU A 88 3.47 1.23 -9.87
C GLU A 88 3.57 1.51 -8.38
N LEU A 89 4.74 1.91 -7.91
CA LEU A 89 4.93 2.28 -6.51
C LEU A 89 4.16 3.57 -6.20
N PHE A 90 3.10 3.43 -5.41
CA PHE A 90 2.35 4.59 -4.93
C PHE A 90 3.07 5.27 -3.78
N ARG A 91 3.30 4.55 -2.68
CA ARG A 91 3.98 5.06 -1.47
C ARG A 91 4.81 3.98 -0.79
N SER A 92 5.81 4.44 -0.03
CA SER A 92 6.55 3.62 0.94
C SER A 92 6.24 4.14 2.34
N TYR A 93 5.80 3.25 3.22
CA TYR A 93 5.41 3.57 4.59
C TYR A 93 6.37 2.92 5.58
N PRO A 94 6.90 3.66 6.56
CA PRO A 94 7.65 3.04 7.64
C PRO A 94 6.74 2.13 8.47
N ILE A 95 7.24 0.95 8.82
CA ILE A 95 6.59 0.03 9.75
C ILE A 95 6.92 0.52 11.16
N ALA A 96 5.91 0.96 11.91
CA ALA A 96 6.07 1.53 13.24
C ALA A 96 6.60 0.51 14.25
N ALA A 97 6.08 -0.73 14.21
CA ALA A 97 6.58 -1.83 15.01
C ALA A 97 6.43 -3.18 14.30
N ALA A 98 7.46 -4.00 14.42
CA ALA A 98 7.47 -5.40 14.03
C ALA A 98 8.37 -6.15 15.00
N SER A 99 7.98 -7.35 15.40
CA SER A 99 8.76 -8.17 16.33
C SER A 99 9.42 -9.35 15.64
N GLY A 100 10.42 -9.92 16.32
CA GLY A 100 11.20 -11.05 15.83
C GLY A 100 12.50 -10.64 15.15
N THR A 101 13.10 -11.59 14.47
CA THR A 101 14.39 -11.45 13.76
C THR A 101 14.21 -11.83 12.29
N LEU A 102 15.29 -11.81 11.51
CA LEU A 102 15.28 -12.35 10.15
C LEU A 102 15.08 -13.88 10.19
N GLY A 103 14.25 -14.38 9.29
CA GLY A 103 13.80 -15.76 9.23
C GLY A 103 12.28 -15.89 9.29
N PRO A 104 11.72 -16.99 8.80
CA PRO A 104 10.28 -17.22 8.77
C PRO A 104 9.70 -17.43 10.18
N LYS A 105 8.41 -17.18 10.32
CA LYS A 105 7.62 -17.64 11.49
C LYS A 105 7.49 -19.15 11.44
N LEU A 106 7.69 -19.83 12.59
CA LEU A 106 7.67 -21.29 12.68
C LEU A 106 6.52 -21.82 13.54
N ALA A 107 6.19 -21.12 14.63
CA ALA A 107 5.23 -21.63 15.60
C ALA A 107 4.35 -20.52 16.19
N GLU A 108 3.19 -20.92 16.69
CA GLU A 108 2.33 -20.04 17.49
C GLU A 108 3.15 -19.49 18.69
N GLY A 109 2.97 -18.21 18.99
CA GLY A 109 3.65 -17.59 20.14
C GLY A 109 5.15 -17.26 19.96
N ASP A 110 5.78 -17.56 18.81
CA ASP A 110 7.20 -17.27 18.56
C ASP A 110 7.49 -15.77 18.35
N ARG A 111 6.48 -14.92 18.35
CA ARG A 111 6.55 -13.46 18.17
C ARG A 111 7.24 -13.03 16.89
N GLN A 112 7.23 -13.87 15.87
CA GLN A 112 7.95 -13.69 14.62
C GLN A 112 6.99 -13.22 13.52
N VAL A 113 7.36 -12.13 12.83
CA VAL A 113 6.74 -11.75 11.56
C VAL A 113 7.12 -12.80 10.51
N PRO A 114 6.15 -13.40 9.79
CA PRO A 114 6.45 -14.39 8.78
C PRO A 114 7.14 -13.79 7.55
N GLU A 115 7.76 -14.66 6.75
CA GLU A 115 8.35 -14.32 5.45
C GLU A 115 7.74 -15.23 4.38
N GLY A 116 7.24 -14.64 3.30
CA GLY A 116 6.57 -15.41 2.25
C GLY A 116 5.54 -14.61 1.46
N PHE A 117 4.69 -15.33 0.77
CA PHE A 117 3.69 -14.84 -0.17
C PHE A 117 2.29 -15.14 0.36
N TYR A 118 1.53 -14.09 0.67
CA TYR A 118 0.22 -14.16 1.31
C TYR A 118 -0.83 -13.48 0.43
N SER A 119 -2.10 -13.75 0.73
CA SER A 119 -3.23 -13.22 -0.03
C SER A 119 -4.35 -12.83 0.91
N VAL A 120 -4.90 -11.65 0.70
CA VAL A 120 -5.93 -11.05 1.56
C VAL A 120 -7.23 -10.91 0.78
N PRO A 121 -8.23 -11.77 1.02
CA PRO A 121 -9.57 -11.63 0.49
C PRO A 121 -10.39 -10.59 1.27
N PRO A 122 -11.55 -10.14 0.77
CA PRO A 122 -12.43 -9.21 1.50
C PRO A 122 -12.81 -9.68 2.92
N SER A 123 -12.98 -10.98 3.12
CA SER A 123 -13.32 -11.57 4.44
C SER A 123 -12.19 -11.47 5.48
N ALA A 124 -10.97 -11.14 5.07
CA ALA A 124 -9.84 -10.94 5.96
C ALA A 124 -9.71 -9.49 6.46
N MET A 125 -10.52 -8.57 5.91
CA MET A 125 -10.58 -7.17 6.36
C MET A 125 -11.30 -7.06 7.70
N ASN A 126 -10.74 -6.32 8.65
CA ASN A 126 -11.30 -6.12 9.99
C ASN A 126 -11.48 -4.64 10.31
N PRO A 127 -12.67 -4.06 10.03
CA PRO A 127 -12.96 -2.65 10.31
C PRO A 127 -13.14 -2.36 11.81
N ASN A 128 -13.34 -3.40 12.63
CA ASN A 128 -13.59 -3.28 14.07
C ASN A 128 -12.41 -3.80 14.90
N SER A 129 -11.20 -3.63 14.38
CA SER A 129 -9.99 -4.02 15.09
C SER A 129 -9.79 -3.17 16.34
N ARG A 130 -9.39 -3.79 17.46
CA ARG A 130 -8.94 -3.06 18.66
C ARG A 130 -7.65 -2.26 18.44
N PHE A 131 -6.95 -2.50 17.33
CA PHE A 131 -5.79 -1.76 16.88
C PHE A 131 -6.18 -0.84 15.69
N HIS A 132 -7.22 -0.07 15.87
CA HIS A 132 -7.81 0.84 14.91
C HIS A 132 -8.43 0.10 13.71
N LEU A 133 -7.71 -0.10 12.61
CA LEU A 133 -8.09 -0.89 11.44
C LEU A 133 -7.06 -2.00 11.22
N ALA A 134 -7.48 -3.14 10.68
CA ALA A 134 -6.56 -4.24 10.43
C ALA A 134 -7.04 -5.13 9.28
N PHE A 135 -6.12 -5.92 8.72
CA PHE A 135 -6.46 -7.06 7.90
C PHE A 135 -5.49 -8.22 8.15
N ASN A 136 -6.02 -9.45 8.05
CA ASN A 136 -5.26 -10.68 8.24
C ASN A 136 -4.57 -11.08 6.94
N ILE A 137 -3.26 -11.30 6.96
CA ILE A 137 -2.51 -11.70 5.77
C ILE A 137 -2.73 -13.15 5.34
N GLY A 138 -3.43 -13.96 6.15
CA GLY A 138 -3.72 -15.36 5.83
C GLY A 138 -2.59 -16.35 6.19
N TYR A 139 -1.73 -16.00 7.18
CA TYR A 139 -0.78 -16.97 7.74
C TYR A 139 -1.51 -18.05 8.54
N PRO A 140 -1.11 -19.34 8.46
CA PRO A 140 -0.09 -19.93 7.59
C PRO A 140 -0.60 -20.16 6.16
N ASN A 141 0.25 -19.89 5.16
CA ASN A 141 -0.06 -20.16 3.76
C ASN A 141 0.17 -21.66 3.40
N ALA A 142 0.08 -22.01 2.11
CA ALA A 142 0.24 -23.40 1.67
C ALA A 142 1.63 -23.97 1.98
N LEU A 143 2.70 -23.18 1.79
CA LEU A 143 4.07 -23.60 2.12
C LEU A 143 4.25 -23.76 3.64
N ASP A 144 3.79 -22.80 4.42
CA ASP A 144 3.87 -22.85 5.88
C ASP A 144 3.22 -24.10 6.44
N ARG A 145 2.00 -24.44 5.95
CA ARG A 145 1.30 -25.66 6.33
C ARG A 145 2.04 -26.94 5.93
N SER A 146 2.62 -26.98 4.71
CA SER A 146 3.40 -28.13 4.24
C SER A 146 4.66 -28.37 5.10
N LEU A 147 5.23 -27.29 5.64
CA LEU A 147 6.37 -27.32 6.56
C LEU A 147 5.96 -27.45 8.03
N LYS A 148 4.66 -27.72 8.33
CA LYS A 148 4.10 -27.86 9.67
C LYS A 148 4.33 -26.63 10.56
N ARG A 149 4.45 -25.44 9.98
CA ARG A 149 4.49 -24.19 10.71
C ARG A 149 3.10 -23.90 11.28
N THR A 150 3.07 -23.38 12.50
CA THR A 150 1.81 -23.09 13.22
C THR A 150 1.70 -21.62 13.56
N GLY A 151 0.47 -21.18 13.81
CA GLY A 151 0.17 -19.80 14.17
C GLY A 151 -1.10 -19.32 13.47
N SER A 152 -1.55 -18.15 13.88
CA SER A 152 -2.76 -17.54 13.34
C SER A 152 -2.72 -16.02 13.53
N ALA A 153 -3.72 -15.33 12.95
CA ALA A 153 -3.99 -13.92 13.23
C ALA A 153 -2.79 -12.97 13.05
N ILE A 154 -1.99 -13.19 12.01
CA ILE A 154 -0.95 -12.24 11.63
C ILE A 154 -1.59 -11.11 10.83
N MET A 155 -1.51 -9.89 11.37
CA MET A 155 -2.22 -8.71 10.85
C MET A 155 -1.24 -7.65 10.36
N ILE A 156 -1.71 -6.83 9.40
CA ILE A 156 -1.24 -5.45 9.20
C ILE A 156 -2.31 -4.56 9.83
N HIS A 157 -1.92 -3.66 10.76
CA HIS A 157 -2.86 -2.94 11.61
C HIS A 157 -2.34 -1.56 12.05
N GLY A 158 -3.21 -0.73 12.58
CA GLY A 158 -2.88 0.53 13.23
C GLY A 158 -2.18 0.34 14.58
N ASP A 159 -2.10 1.44 15.38
CA ASP A 159 -1.30 1.45 16.60
C ASP A 159 0.21 1.28 16.36
N GLN A 160 1.00 1.20 17.43
CA GLN A 160 2.47 1.13 17.36
C GLN A 160 3.04 -0.03 18.16
N VAL A 161 2.21 -1.03 18.48
CA VAL A 161 2.63 -2.23 19.23
C VAL A 161 2.47 -3.48 18.38
N SER A 162 3.44 -4.38 18.44
CA SER A 162 3.40 -5.63 17.68
C SER A 162 3.95 -6.81 18.47
N ILE A 163 3.30 -7.97 18.31
CA ILE A 163 3.75 -9.29 18.78
C ILE A 163 3.58 -10.28 17.61
N GLY A 164 4.38 -10.11 16.55
CA GLY A 164 4.33 -10.94 15.34
C GLY A 164 3.55 -10.34 14.17
N CYS A 165 2.93 -9.18 14.33
CA CYS A 165 2.21 -8.43 13.32
C CYS A 165 3.09 -7.31 12.71
N LEU A 166 2.54 -6.58 11.75
CA LEU A 166 3.10 -5.33 11.22
C LEU A 166 2.21 -4.16 11.65
N ALA A 167 2.69 -3.35 12.59
CA ALA A 167 2.00 -2.16 13.07
C ALA A 167 2.41 -0.94 12.23
N MET A 168 1.42 -0.15 11.74
CA MET A 168 1.64 0.90 10.73
C MET A 168 1.36 2.31 11.24
N THR A 169 0.93 2.56 12.46
CA THR A 169 0.23 3.73 12.98
C THR A 169 -1.20 3.86 12.44
N ASP A 170 -2.03 4.66 13.16
CA ASP A 170 -3.44 4.81 12.80
C ASP A 170 -3.59 5.58 11.49
N GLU A 171 -2.82 6.64 11.29
CA GLU A 171 -2.88 7.47 10.08
C GLU A 171 -2.48 6.66 8.84
N VAL A 172 -1.43 5.85 8.96
CA VAL A 172 -0.94 5.03 7.83
C VAL A 172 -1.90 3.90 7.50
N ILE A 173 -2.45 3.21 8.51
CA ILE A 173 -3.38 2.13 8.23
C ILE A 173 -4.70 2.65 7.64
N GLU A 174 -5.14 3.87 7.95
CA GLU A 174 -6.32 4.47 7.31
C GLU A 174 -6.15 4.59 5.80
N GLU A 175 -4.99 5.06 5.32
CA GLU A 175 -4.70 5.13 3.89
C GLU A 175 -4.66 3.72 3.25
N ILE A 176 -3.87 2.81 3.83
CA ILE A 176 -3.71 1.44 3.32
C ILE A 176 -5.05 0.70 3.30
N TYR A 177 -5.80 0.75 4.40
CA TYR A 177 -7.09 0.07 4.53
C TYR A 177 -8.12 0.60 3.55
N THR A 178 -8.19 1.91 3.38
CA THR A 178 -9.09 2.58 2.42
C THR A 178 -8.81 2.12 0.99
N LEU A 179 -7.54 2.15 0.57
CA LEU A 179 -7.14 1.70 -0.77
C LEU A 179 -7.42 0.21 -1.00
N CYS A 180 -7.13 -0.64 0.00
CA CYS A 180 -7.42 -2.08 -0.06
C CYS A 180 -8.92 -2.37 -0.17
N THR A 181 -9.74 -1.69 0.64
CA THR A 181 -11.21 -1.85 0.60
C THR A 181 -11.77 -1.38 -0.74
N ALA A 182 -11.27 -0.26 -1.26
CA ALA A 182 -11.68 0.25 -2.56
C ALA A 182 -11.29 -0.70 -3.69
N ALA A 183 -10.09 -1.31 -3.65
CA ALA A 183 -9.66 -2.31 -4.63
C ALA A 183 -10.56 -3.55 -4.63
N HIS A 184 -10.96 -4.04 -3.45
CA HIS A 184 -11.96 -5.11 -3.35
C HIS A 184 -13.30 -4.72 -3.95
N SER A 185 -13.79 -3.50 -3.66
CA SER A 185 -15.02 -2.96 -4.25
C SER A 185 -14.91 -2.79 -5.77
N GLY A 186 -13.70 -2.52 -6.28
CA GLY A 186 -13.35 -2.45 -7.70
C GLY A 186 -13.22 -3.81 -8.38
N GLY A 187 -13.45 -4.93 -7.65
CA GLY A 187 -13.48 -6.29 -8.20
C GLY A 187 -12.20 -7.11 -7.97
N GLN A 188 -11.22 -6.62 -7.20
CA GLN A 188 -10.06 -7.42 -6.82
C GLN A 188 -10.46 -8.48 -5.80
N ALA A 189 -10.53 -9.75 -6.21
CA ALA A 189 -10.97 -10.86 -5.37
C ALA A 189 -10.07 -11.06 -4.13
N ALA A 190 -8.76 -10.86 -4.27
CA ALA A 190 -7.80 -10.83 -3.19
C ALA A 190 -6.56 -10.04 -3.63
N PHE A 191 -5.93 -9.31 -2.72
CA PHE A 191 -4.64 -8.67 -3.01
C PHE A 191 -3.48 -9.45 -2.38
N ALA A 192 -2.33 -9.43 -3.05
CA ALA A 192 -1.14 -10.10 -2.58
C ALA A 192 -0.38 -9.23 -1.55
N VAL A 193 0.17 -9.91 -0.53
CA VAL A 193 1.09 -9.35 0.46
C VAL A 193 2.34 -10.21 0.49
N HIS A 194 3.46 -9.67 0.03
CA HIS A 194 4.74 -10.34 0.06
C HIS A 194 5.60 -9.77 1.20
N ILE A 195 6.15 -10.65 2.03
CA ILE A 195 6.99 -10.25 3.16
C ILE A 195 8.37 -10.88 3.00
N PHE A 196 9.38 -10.02 2.95
CA PHE A 196 10.79 -10.38 2.76
C PHE A 196 11.62 -10.06 3.98
N PRO A 197 12.72 -10.79 4.23
CA PRO A 197 13.65 -10.48 5.32
C PRO A 197 14.30 -9.10 5.15
N PHE A 198 14.68 -8.78 3.91
CA PHE A 198 15.37 -7.57 3.48
C PHE A 198 15.12 -7.36 1.97
N ARG A 199 15.58 -6.25 1.41
CA ARG A 199 15.60 -6.07 -0.06
C ARG A 199 16.48 -7.13 -0.70
N MET A 200 15.87 -7.99 -1.54
CA MET A 200 16.47 -9.22 -2.05
C MET A 200 17.49 -8.96 -3.17
N THR A 201 18.40 -7.97 -2.98
CA THR A 201 19.51 -7.78 -3.92
C THR A 201 20.49 -8.95 -3.85
N PRO A 202 21.18 -9.29 -4.97
CA PRO A 202 22.20 -10.35 -4.95
C PRO A 202 23.26 -10.12 -3.87
N GLN A 203 23.73 -8.88 -3.73
CA GLN A 203 24.76 -8.52 -2.74
C GLN A 203 24.27 -8.72 -1.30
N ARG A 204 23.00 -8.30 -0.99
CA ARG A 204 22.47 -8.48 0.36
C ARG A 204 22.26 -9.95 0.70
N LEU A 205 21.79 -10.74 -0.26
CA LEU A 205 21.60 -12.19 -0.08
C LEU A 205 22.93 -12.93 0.10
N ASP A 206 24.00 -12.53 -0.61
CA ASP A 206 25.33 -13.14 -0.48
C ASP A 206 25.91 -12.96 0.94
N LEU A 207 25.64 -11.85 1.60
CA LEU A 207 26.05 -11.66 3.00
C LEU A 207 25.45 -12.73 3.93
N GLU A 208 24.37 -13.35 3.55
CA GLU A 208 23.65 -14.38 4.32
C GLU A 208 23.92 -15.81 3.83
N LYS A 209 24.93 -16.02 3.01
CA LYS A 209 25.24 -17.36 2.42
C LYS A 209 25.46 -18.47 3.45
N ASN A 210 25.87 -18.13 4.66
CA ASN A 210 26.06 -19.07 5.76
C ASN A 210 24.86 -19.18 6.70
N SER A 211 23.80 -18.45 6.44
CA SER A 211 22.57 -18.50 7.23
C SER A 211 21.83 -19.83 7.00
N LYS A 212 21.29 -20.40 8.08
CA LYS A 212 20.38 -21.55 7.97
C LYS A 212 19.14 -21.27 7.10
N TRP A 213 18.81 -20.01 6.86
CA TRP A 213 17.68 -19.56 6.06
C TRP A 213 18.06 -19.25 4.60
N HIS A 214 19.32 -19.37 4.21
CA HIS A 214 19.79 -18.99 2.89
C HIS A 214 18.99 -19.68 1.76
N ALA A 215 18.71 -20.97 1.87
CA ALA A 215 17.91 -21.71 0.87
C ALA A 215 16.46 -21.17 0.77
N HIS A 216 15.84 -20.86 1.91
CA HIS A 216 14.52 -20.24 1.97
C HIS A 216 14.53 -18.85 1.30
N TRP A 217 15.51 -18.02 1.65
CA TRP A 217 15.64 -16.67 1.09
C TRP A 217 15.98 -16.68 -0.40
N SER A 218 16.81 -17.62 -0.85
CA SER A 218 17.08 -17.82 -2.29
C SER A 218 15.81 -18.18 -3.07
N ASN A 219 14.91 -18.93 -2.46
CA ASN A 219 13.60 -19.22 -3.05
C ASN A 219 12.68 -17.99 -3.02
N LEU A 220 12.64 -17.23 -1.91
CA LEU A 220 11.88 -15.98 -1.86
C LEU A 220 12.35 -14.97 -2.93
N LYS A 221 13.65 -14.93 -3.19
CA LYS A 221 14.24 -14.05 -4.19
C LYS A 221 13.68 -14.28 -5.59
N GLN A 222 13.34 -15.50 -5.97
CA GLN A 222 12.75 -15.79 -7.28
C GLN A 222 11.43 -15.03 -7.48
N GLY A 223 10.55 -15.03 -6.48
CA GLY A 223 9.30 -14.26 -6.54
C GLY A 223 9.51 -12.74 -6.43
N TYR A 224 10.54 -12.31 -5.70
CA TYR A 224 10.94 -10.91 -5.67
C TYR A 224 11.41 -10.44 -7.05
N ASP A 225 12.33 -11.17 -7.69
CA ASP A 225 12.86 -10.84 -9.01
C ASP A 225 11.77 -10.85 -10.07
N HIS A 226 10.86 -11.82 -10.02
CA HIS A 226 9.71 -11.86 -10.91
C HIS A 226 8.89 -10.56 -10.87
N PHE A 227 8.64 -10.03 -9.68
CA PHE A 227 7.94 -8.75 -9.55
C PHE A 227 8.78 -7.57 -10.03
N GLU A 228 10.09 -7.54 -9.73
CA GLU A 228 10.98 -6.46 -10.20
C GLU A 228 11.02 -6.37 -11.73
N GLU A 229 11.03 -7.51 -12.42
CA GLU A 229 11.10 -7.58 -13.87
C GLU A 229 9.75 -7.24 -14.54
N ASN A 230 8.67 -7.78 -14.01
CA ASN A 230 7.37 -7.76 -14.68
C ASN A 230 6.43 -6.69 -14.14
N ARG A 231 6.65 -6.21 -12.92
CA ARG A 231 5.72 -5.34 -12.19
C ARG A 231 4.31 -5.93 -12.10
N ARG A 232 4.25 -7.27 -12.01
CA ARG A 232 3.04 -8.07 -11.79
C ARG A 232 3.32 -9.06 -10.68
N ALA A 233 2.36 -9.23 -9.77
CA ALA A 233 2.48 -10.26 -8.75
C ALA A 233 2.47 -11.65 -9.41
N PRO A 234 3.46 -12.53 -9.14
CA PRO A 234 3.45 -13.88 -9.68
C PRO A 234 2.27 -14.69 -9.14
N CYS A 235 1.82 -15.67 -9.91
CA CYS A 235 1.04 -16.78 -9.37
C CYS A 235 1.98 -17.65 -8.53
N VAL A 236 1.65 -17.87 -7.26
CA VAL A 236 2.51 -18.56 -6.29
C VAL A 236 1.86 -19.86 -5.83
N THR A 237 2.57 -20.96 -6.03
CA THR A 237 2.18 -22.29 -5.52
C THR A 237 3.25 -22.83 -4.58
N ALA A 238 2.94 -23.88 -3.83
CA ALA A 238 3.88 -24.53 -2.93
C ALA A 238 3.98 -26.03 -3.24
N LYS A 239 5.21 -26.51 -3.49
CA LYS A 239 5.47 -27.91 -3.76
C LYS A 239 6.85 -28.30 -3.24
N SER A 240 6.96 -29.50 -2.63
CA SER A 240 8.24 -30.04 -2.16
C SER A 240 9.03 -29.10 -1.21
N GLY A 241 8.32 -28.32 -0.38
CA GLY A 241 8.95 -27.43 0.59
C GLY A 241 9.42 -26.08 0.05
N PHE A 242 9.08 -25.74 -1.19
CA PHE A 242 9.45 -24.49 -1.86
C PHE A 242 8.27 -23.81 -2.52
N TYR A 243 8.35 -22.49 -2.72
CA TYR A 243 7.46 -21.73 -3.58
C TYR A 243 7.85 -21.96 -5.05
N HIS A 244 6.86 -22.05 -5.90
CA HIS A 244 6.99 -22.07 -7.36
C HIS A 244 6.23 -20.87 -7.91
N PHE A 245 6.80 -20.22 -8.91
CA PHE A 245 6.32 -18.97 -9.46
C PHE A 245 6.02 -19.13 -10.94
N GLU A 246 4.84 -18.69 -11.33
CA GLU A 246 4.39 -18.64 -12.71
C GLU A 246 3.97 -17.20 -13.03
N ALA A 247 4.02 -16.83 -14.30
CA ALA A 247 3.48 -15.54 -14.73
C ALA A 247 1.98 -15.50 -14.40
N ALA A 248 1.50 -14.36 -13.88
CA ALA A 248 0.07 -14.13 -13.79
C ALA A 248 -0.49 -14.00 -15.23
N GLU A 249 -1.54 -14.72 -15.54
CA GLU A 249 -2.28 -14.63 -16.80
C GLU A 249 -2.95 -13.25 -16.97
#